data_980f7fe681f37383f31674d0a1977299
#
_entry.id   980f7fe681f37383f31674d0a1977299
#
_cell.length_a   1.000
_cell.length_b   1.000
_cell.length_c   1.000
_cell.angle_alpha   90.00
_cell.angle_beta   90.00
_cell.angle_gamma   90.00
#
_symmetry.space_group_name_H-M   'P 1'
#
loop_
_entity.id
_entity.type
_entity.pdbx_description
1 polymer ?
#
loop_
_entity_poly.entity_id
_entity_poly.type
_entity_poly.pdbx_seq_one_letter_code
_entity_poly.pdbx_strand_id
1 'polypeptide(L)'
;KGNFTWATVDINVLNQYIQELRVHKGYRDTTTARKVASIKSFFGFLSENSIIAEDPTDSLGSPRVGRTLPKFLSEEDVTTLLNTAYKSGSNEGQRDAVIMELLYATGLRVGELVSLNLQDVDQSEAYIKCMGKGSKERIVYLHSKALDELRRYLRESRIALLGHRRTEQALFVNHRGERLTRQWVWTILKTYAQRAGIDPNITPHTLRHSFATHLLQNGASLRHVQELLGHSSISTTQVYTHLTNGYVKQEYAKSHPRA
;
A
#
# COMPACT_ATOMS: atom_id res chain seq x y z
N LYS A 1 -41.14 -20.78 7.33
CA LYS A 1 -39.71 -20.58 7.02
C LYS A 1 -39.53 -20.94 5.55
N GLY A 2 -39.61 -19.95 4.64
CA GLY A 2 -39.36 -20.17 3.22
C GLY A 2 -37.91 -20.57 3.01
N ASN A 3 -37.64 -21.56 2.18
CA ASN A 3 -36.30 -21.91 1.77
C ASN A 3 -35.73 -20.75 0.95
N PHE A 4 -34.88 -19.91 1.57
CA PHE A 4 -34.17 -18.88 0.84
C PHE A 4 -33.12 -19.55 -0.06
N THR A 5 -33.23 -19.28 -1.35
CA THR A 5 -32.21 -19.68 -2.33
C THR A 5 -31.75 -18.43 -3.10
N TRP A 6 -30.55 -18.45 -3.63
CA TRP A 6 -30.04 -17.32 -4.43
C TRP A 6 -30.88 -17.10 -5.70
N ALA A 7 -31.57 -18.13 -6.19
CA ALA A 7 -32.45 -18.05 -7.33
C ALA A 7 -33.74 -17.23 -7.07
N THR A 8 -34.07 -16.93 -5.79
CA THR A 8 -35.23 -16.10 -5.43
C THR A 8 -34.89 -14.60 -5.33
N VAL A 9 -33.63 -14.24 -5.51
CA VAL A 9 -33.19 -12.84 -5.49
C VAL A 9 -33.42 -12.23 -6.86
N ASP A 10 -34.28 -11.23 -6.93
CA ASP A 10 -34.56 -10.46 -8.14
C ASP A 10 -33.97 -9.04 -8.06
N ILE A 11 -34.07 -8.29 -9.14
CA ILE A 11 -33.61 -6.91 -9.25
C ILE A 11 -34.26 -5.98 -8.20
N ASN A 12 -35.53 -6.25 -7.80
CA ASN A 12 -36.26 -5.43 -6.84
C ASN A 12 -35.64 -5.57 -5.44
N VAL A 13 -35.35 -6.81 -5.03
CA VAL A 13 -34.64 -7.09 -3.76
C VAL A 13 -33.27 -6.39 -3.70
N LEU A 14 -32.53 -6.43 -4.81
CA LEU A 14 -31.23 -5.79 -4.92
C LEU A 14 -31.34 -4.25 -4.85
N ASN A 15 -32.29 -3.66 -5.54
CA ASN A 15 -32.55 -2.22 -5.48
C ASN A 15 -32.97 -1.77 -4.08
N GLN A 16 -33.83 -2.53 -3.41
CA GLN A 16 -34.24 -2.28 -2.05
C GLN A 16 -33.03 -2.33 -1.09
N TYR A 17 -32.15 -3.32 -1.26
CA TYR A 17 -30.92 -3.42 -0.48
C TYR A 17 -29.98 -2.20 -0.70
N ILE A 18 -29.83 -1.75 -1.95
CA ILE A 18 -29.02 -0.55 -2.24
C ILE A 18 -29.62 0.70 -1.60
N GLN A 19 -30.95 0.83 -1.64
CA GLN A 19 -31.65 1.93 -0.98
C GLN A 19 -31.45 1.89 0.53
N GLU A 20 -31.53 0.71 1.14
CA GLU A 20 -31.23 0.48 2.56
C GLU A 20 -29.81 0.96 2.92
N LEU A 21 -28.81 0.60 2.10
CA LEU A 21 -27.42 1.04 2.31
C LEU A 21 -27.26 2.56 2.25
N ARG A 22 -27.98 3.24 1.36
CA ARG A 22 -27.87 4.69 1.15
C ARG A 22 -28.68 5.49 2.19
N VAL A 23 -29.94 5.11 2.37
CA VAL A 23 -30.90 5.90 3.16
C VAL A 23 -30.78 5.56 4.65
N HIS A 24 -30.86 4.30 5.01
CA HIS A 24 -30.90 3.90 6.43
C HIS A 24 -29.50 3.75 7.03
N LYS A 25 -28.53 3.23 6.27
CA LYS A 25 -27.14 3.07 6.77
C LYS A 25 -26.24 4.27 6.46
N GLY A 26 -26.69 5.23 5.67
CA GLY A 26 -25.93 6.46 5.37
C GLY A 26 -24.60 6.22 4.68
N TYR A 27 -24.41 5.12 3.94
CA TYR A 27 -23.15 4.85 3.26
C TYR A 27 -22.89 5.84 2.12
N ARG A 28 -21.64 6.28 2.01
CA ARG A 28 -21.20 7.13 0.90
C ARG A 28 -21.31 6.39 -0.43
N ASP A 29 -21.52 7.13 -1.53
CA ASP A 29 -21.65 6.56 -2.87
C ASP A 29 -20.46 5.67 -3.26
N THR A 30 -19.24 6.00 -2.85
CA THR A 30 -18.04 5.16 -3.06
C THR A 30 -18.14 3.80 -2.38
N THR A 31 -18.69 3.75 -1.16
CA THR A 31 -18.89 2.50 -0.41
C THR A 31 -20.00 1.69 -1.03
N THR A 32 -21.10 2.35 -1.40
CA THR A 32 -22.25 1.72 -2.04
C THR A 32 -21.85 1.14 -3.41
N ALA A 33 -21.13 1.89 -4.25
CA ALA A 33 -20.63 1.42 -5.53
C ALA A 33 -19.75 0.17 -5.40
N ARG A 34 -18.87 0.13 -4.38
CA ARG A 34 -18.05 -1.05 -4.10
C ARG A 34 -18.88 -2.26 -3.70
N LYS A 35 -19.91 -2.08 -2.90
CA LYS A 35 -20.84 -3.16 -2.52
C LYS A 35 -21.62 -3.66 -3.73
N VAL A 36 -22.08 -2.76 -4.59
CA VAL A 36 -22.74 -3.12 -5.86
C VAL A 36 -21.80 -3.93 -6.75
N ALA A 37 -20.54 -3.51 -6.90
CA ALA A 37 -19.57 -4.26 -7.68
C ALA A 37 -19.33 -5.68 -7.12
N SER A 38 -19.29 -5.82 -5.79
CA SER A 38 -19.15 -7.13 -5.15
C SER A 38 -20.39 -8.02 -5.38
N ILE A 39 -21.60 -7.45 -5.34
CA ILE A 39 -22.83 -8.16 -5.64
C ILE A 39 -22.85 -8.63 -7.09
N LYS A 40 -22.51 -7.74 -8.04
CA LYS A 40 -22.40 -8.10 -9.46
C LYS A 40 -21.42 -9.24 -9.69
N SER A 41 -20.22 -9.16 -9.09
CA SER A 41 -19.23 -10.23 -9.19
C SER A 41 -19.72 -11.55 -8.61
N PHE A 42 -20.49 -11.51 -7.53
CA PHE A 42 -21.02 -12.70 -6.88
C PHE A 42 -22.12 -13.35 -7.74
N PHE A 43 -23.11 -12.59 -8.21
CA PHE A 43 -24.21 -13.14 -9.02
C PHE A 43 -23.73 -13.56 -10.41
N GLY A 44 -22.78 -12.82 -11.02
CA GLY A 44 -22.09 -13.25 -12.24
C GLY A 44 -21.41 -14.60 -12.07
N PHE A 45 -20.69 -14.81 -10.96
CA PHE A 45 -20.10 -16.12 -10.64
C PHE A 45 -21.18 -17.23 -10.51
N LEU A 46 -22.30 -16.95 -9.85
CA LEU A 46 -23.39 -17.94 -9.71
C LEU A 46 -24.01 -18.31 -11.07
N SER A 47 -24.20 -17.32 -11.95
CA SER A 47 -24.74 -17.55 -13.30
C SER A 47 -23.76 -18.29 -14.19
N GLU A 48 -22.46 -17.90 -14.21
CA GLU A 48 -21.40 -18.57 -14.97
C GLU A 48 -21.24 -20.05 -14.57
N ASN A 49 -21.50 -20.39 -13.30
CA ASN A 49 -21.45 -21.77 -12.80
C ASN A 49 -22.83 -22.48 -12.84
N SER A 50 -23.81 -21.91 -13.51
CA SER A 50 -25.17 -22.49 -13.66
C SER A 50 -25.89 -22.80 -12.32
N ILE A 51 -25.51 -22.08 -11.24
CA ILE A 51 -26.17 -22.18 -9.92
C ILE A 51 -27.50 -21.43 -9.93
N ILE A 52 -27.60 -20.38 -10.73
CA ILE A 52 -28.82 -19.63 -11.04
C ILE A 52 -28.96 -19.53 -12.56
N ALA A 53 -30.21 -19.44 -13.03
CA ALA A 53 -30.52 -19.43 -14.47
C ALA A 53 -30.14 -18.09 -15.14
N GLU A 54 -30.36 -16.97 -14.44
CA GLU A 54 -30.13 -15.61 -14.94
C GLU A 54 -29.43 -14.77 -13.87
N ASP A 55 -28.59 -13.80 -14.29
CA ASP A 55 -27.93 -12.85 -13.38
C ASP A 55 -28.91 -11.68 -13.06
N PRO A 56 -29.46 -11.59 -11.83
CA PRO A 56 -30.37 -10.50 -11.46
C PRO A 56 -29.68 -9.13 -11.40
N THR A 57 -28.36 -9.06 -11.59
CA THR A 57 -27.58 -7.82 -11.49
C THR A 57 -27.34 -7.16 -12.85
N ASP A 58 -27.71 -7.74 -13.97
CA ASP A 58 -27.43 -7.21 -15.31
C ASP A 58 -27.91 -5.76 -15.49
N SER A 59 -29.13 -5.48 -15.04
CA SER A 59 -29.71 -4.13 -15.07
C SER A 59 -29.47 -3.30 -13.81
N LEU A 60 -28.70 -3.82 -12.84
CA LEU A 60 -28.45 -3.13 -11.56
C LEU A 60 -27.59 -1.88 -11.75
N GLY A 61 -28.16 -0.71 -11.45
CA GLY A 61 -27.45 0.57 -11.48
C GLY A 61 -26.35 0.67 -10.42
N SER A 62 -25.19 1.21 -10.79
CA SER A 62 -24.15 1.55 -9.82
C SER A 62 -24.16 3.06 -9.56
N PRO A 63 -24.01 3.52 -8.31
CA PRO A 63 -23.88 4.94 -8.02
C PRO A 63 -22.73 5.56 -8.82
N ARG A 64 -22.97 6.75 -9.38
CA ARG A 64 -21.91 7.50 -10.05
C ARG A 64 -20.96 8.05 -8.98
N VAL A 65 -19.76 7.50 -8.93
CA VAL A 65 -18.68 8.00 -8.08
C VAL A 65 -17.91 9.05 -8.87
N GLY A 66 -17.91 10.29 -8.39
CA GLY A 66 -17.06 11.33 -8.96
C GLY A 66 -15.60 10.89 -8.94
N ARG A 67 -14.85 11.10 -10.04
CA ARG A 67 -13.41 10.87 -10.06
C ARG A 67 -12.74 11.97 -9.22
N THR A 68 -12.44 11.70 -7.97
CA THR A 68 -11.50 12.51 -7.19
C THR A 68 -10.09 12.20 -7.71
N LEU A 69 -9.36 13.22 -8.14
CA LEU A 69 -7.94 13.04 -8.45
C LEU A 69 -7.23 12.52 -7.20
N PRO A 70 -6.41 11.48 -7.33
CA PRO A 70 -5.64 10.96 -6.21
C PRO A 70 -4.78 12.08 -5.63
N LYS A 71 -4.86 12.31 -4.32
CA LYS A 71 -4.00 13.27 -3.63
C LYS A 71 -2.59 12.69 -3.54
N PHE A 72 -1.59 13.47 -3.90
CA PHE A 72 -0.19 13.19 -3.63
C PHE A 72 0.43 14.38 -2.88
N LEU A 73 1.48 14.13 -2.14
CA LEU A 73 2.25 15.15 -1.43
C LEU A 73 3.29 15.76 -2.39
N SER A 74 3.58 17.04 -2.22
CA SER A 74 4.74 17.65 -2.87
C SER A 74 6.06 17.07 -2.30
N GLU A 75 7.16 17.23 -3.00
CA GLU A 75 8.50 16.83 -2.50
C GLU A 75 8.85 17.57 -1.20
N GLU A 76 8.42 18.82 -1.07
CA GLU A 76 8.58 19.64 0.13
C GLU A 76 7.77 19.09 1.31
N ASP A 77 6.50 18.72 1.08
CA ASP A 77 5.64 18.12 2.11
C ASP A 77 6.23 16.77 2.58
N VAL A 78 6.71 15.94 1.66
CA VAL A 78 7.37 14.66 2.00
C VAL A 78 8.62 14.93 2.86
N THR A 79 9.44 15.88 2.46
CA THR A 79 10.65 16.26 3.19
C THR A 79 10.32 16.77 4.59
N THR A 80 9.30 17.61 4.72
CA THR A 80 8.83 18.15 6.00
C THR A 80 8.27 17.05 6.90
N LEU A 81 7.49 16.13 6.35
CA LEU A 81 6.95 14.98 7.06
C LEU A 81 8.06 14.10 7.66
N LEU A 82 9.04 13.73 6.84
CA LEU A 82 10.17 12.90 7.23
C LEU A 82 11.05 13.60 8.28
N ASN A 83 11.38 14.88 8.06
CA ASN A 83 12.19 15.65 9.01
C ASN A 83 11.51 15.80 10.37
N THR A 84 10.17 15.93 10.39
CA THR A 84 9.40 16.00 11.63
C THR A 84 9.54 14.73 12.46
N ALA A 85 9.60 13.57 11.80
CA ALA A 85 9.80 12.29 12.48
C ALA A 85 11.25 12.12 12.97
N TYR A 86 12.24 12.48 12.17
CA TYR A 86 13.66 12.42 12.59
C TYR A 86 13.97 13.31 13.80
N LYS A 87 13.30 14.46 13.93
CA LYS A 87 13.47 15.36 15.07
C LYS A 87 12.90 14.81 16.38
N SER A 88 12.16 13.71 16.36
CA SER A 88 11.54 13.13 17.57
C SER A 88 12.56 12.66 18.62
N GLY A 89 13.78 12.26 18.21
CA GLY A 89 14.86 11.85 19.11
C GLY A 89 14.62 10.55 19.91
N SER A 90 13.44 9.92 19.77
CA SER A 90 13.12 8.65 20.45
C SER A 90 13.34 7.45 19.53
N ASN A 91 13.47 6.25 20.11
CA ASN A 91 13.60 5.01 19.36
C ASN A 91 12.38 4.74 18.47
N GLU A 92 11.18 5.06 18.94
CA GLU A 92 9.96 4.99 18.15
C GLU A 92 9.98 6.02 17.03
N GLY A 93 10.44 7.24 17.29
CA GLY A 93 10.53 8.30 16.28
C GLY A 93 11.48 7.93 15.16
N GLN A 94 12.64 7.36 15.47
CA GLN A 94 13.58 6.86 14.46
C GLN A 94 12.96 5.73 13.65
N ARG A 95 12.31 4.75 14.29
CA ARG A 95 11.56 3.70 13.60
C ARG A 95 10.52 4.28 12.65
N ASP A 96 9.74 5.23 13.14
CA ASP A 96 8.63 5.83 12.39
C ASP A 96 9.14 6.62 11.17
N ALA A 97 10.25 7.35 11.35
CA ALA A 97 10.92 8.03 10.25
C ALA A 97 11.40 7.05 9.17
N VAL A 98 12.04 5.94 9.56
CA VAL A 98 12.51 4.92 8.62
C VAL A 98 11.34 4.22 7.93
N ILE A 99 10.23 3.96 8.61
CA ILE A 99 9.00 3.42 8.00
C ILE A 99 8.51 4.34 6.87
N MET A 100 8.39 5.64 7.15
CA MET A 100 7.93 6.61 6.16
C MET A 100 8.93 6.82 5.03
N GLU A 101 10.24 6.85 5.34
CA GLU A 101 11.30 6.90 4.36
C GLU A 101 11.24 5.70 3.40
N LEU A 102 11.08 4.47 3.91
CA LEU A 102 10.99 3.28 3.08
C LEU A 102 9.71 3.26 2.23
N LEU A 103 8.56 3.67 2.79
CA LEU A 103 7.32 3.77 2.01
C LEU A 103 7.48 4.72 0.82
N TYR A 104 8.15 5.85 1.02
CA TYR A 104 8.40 6.82 -0.04
C TYR A 104 9.54 6.39 -0.96
N ALA A 105 10.64 5.86 -0.44
CA ALA A 105 11.77 5.43 -1.25
C ALA A 105 11.45 4.27 -2.19
N THR A 106 10.58 3.35 -1.77
CA THR A 106 10.37 2.09 -2.48
C THR A 106 8.98 1.93 -3.07
N GLY A 107 8.04 2.77 -2.66
CA GLY A 107 6.63 2.61 -3.02
C GLY A 107 6.00 1.30 -2.54
N LEU A 108 6.54 0.66 -1.49
CA LEU A 108 5.97 -0.56 -0.90
C LEU A 108 4.52 -0.37 -0.48
N ARG A 109 3.70 -1.42 -0.62
CA ARG A 109 2.38 -1.43 0.03
C ARG A 109 2.56 -1.58 1.54
N VAL A 110 1.67 -0.96 2.32
CA VAL A 110 1.76 -1.07 3.80
C VAL A 110 1.77 -2.52 4.29
N GLY A 111 1.03 -3.41 3.62
CA GLY A 111 1.03 -4.83 3.95
C GLY A 111 2.38 -5.50 3.69
N GLU A 112 3.04 -5.14 2.59
CA GLU A 112 4.39 -5.61 2.26
C GLU A 112 5.40 -5.11 3.31
N LEU A 113 5.38 -3.81 3.62
CA LEU A 113 6.28 -3.21 4.61
C LEU A 113 6.20 -3.91 5.98
N VAL A 114 4.99 -4.11 6.53
CA VAL A 114 4.84 -4.70 7.86
C VAL A 114 5.14 -6.21 7.88
N SER A 115 5.12 -6.89 6.74
CA SER A 115 5.48 -8.30 6.63
C SER A 115 6.99 -8.53 6.54
N LEU A 116 7.81 -7.49 6.28
CA LEU A 116 9.26 -7.64 6.13
C LEU A 116 9.91 -8.22 7.38
N ASN A 117 10.89 -9.08 7.14
CA ASN A 117 11.81 -9.64 8.13
C ASN A 117 13.22 -9.08 7.93
N LEU A 118 14.10 -9.34 8.88
CA LEU A 118 15.51 -8.94 8.77
C LEU A 118 16.20 -9.55 7.54
N GLN A 119 15.92 -10.80 7.23
CA GLN A 119 16.48 -11.53 6.10
C GLN A 119 16.04 -10.99 4.72
N ASP A 120 14.97 -10.21 4.68
CA ASP A 120 14.47 -9.63 3.42
C ASP A 120 15.27 -8.39 2.98
N VAL A 121 16.18 -7.90 3.85
CA VAL A 121 17.00 -6.71 3.60
C VAL A 121 18.42 -7.11 3.25
N ASP A 122 18.87 -6.78 2.05
CA ASP A 122 20.26 -6.87 1.67
C ASP A 122 20.92 -5.48 1.81
N GLN A 123 21.70 -5.32 2.89
CA GLN A 123 22.36 -4.05 3.19
C GLN A 123 23.62 -3.81 2.34
N SER A 124 24.20 -4.85 1.73
CA SER A 124 25.38 -4.72 0.87
C SER A 124 24.99 -4.24 -0.52
N GLU A 125 23.92 -4.79 -1.06
CA GLU A 125 23.40 -4.47 -2.40
C GLU A 125 22.31 -3.38 -2.39
N ALA A 126 21.96 -2.86 -1.19
CA ALA A 126 20.98 -1.79 -0.98
C ALA A 126 19.59 -2.10 -1.58
N TYR A 127 19.04 -3.29 -1.33
CA TYR A 127 17.69 -3.65 -1.75
C TYR A 127 16.90 -4.37 -0.66
N ILE A 128 15.59 -4.43 -0.87
CA ILE A 128 14.65 -5.24 -0.08
C ILE A 128 13.93 -6.21 -1.02
N LYS A 129 13.85 -7.48 -0.61
CA LYS A 129 12.98 -8.48 -1.24
C LYS A 129 11.58 -8.37 -0.62
N CYS A 130 10.57 -8.21 -1.44
CA CYS A 130 9.19 -8.16 -0.95
C CYS A 130 8.28 -9.10 -1.74
N MET A 131 7.32 -9.70 -1.02
CA MET A 131 6.33 -10.59 -1.59
C MET A 131 5.14 -9.78 -2.12
N GLY A 132 4.91 -9.83 -3.43
CA GLY A 132 3.80 -9.18 -4.09
C GLY A 132 2.52 -10.04 -4.15
N LYS A 133 1.51 -9.56 -4.88
CA LYS A 133 0.27 -10.30 -5.13
C LYS A 133 0.56 -11.61 -5.90
N GLY A 134 -0.01 -12.73 -5.43
CA GLY A 134 0.18 -14.05 -6.04
C GLY A 134 1.54 -14.69 -5.72
N SER A 135 2.12 -14.38 -4.56
CA SER A 135 3.40 -14.93 -4.08
C SER A 135 4.59 -14.69 -5.02
N LYS A 136 4.53 -13.64 -5.84
CA LYS A 136 5.64 -13.24 -6.69
C LYS A 136 6.59 -12.34 -5.91
N GLU A 137 7.85 -12.73 -5.83
CA GLU A 137 8.90 -11.91 -5.25
C GLU A 137 9.28 -10.77 -6.19
N ARG A 138 9.58 -9.60 -5.62
CA ARG A 138 10.23 -8.50 -6.32
C ARG A 138 11.27 -7.83 -5.45
N ILE A 139 12.25 -7.24 -6.10
CA ILE A 139 13.29 -6.43 -5.47
C ILE A 139 12.88 -4.95 -5.58
N VAL A 140 13.06 -4.21 -4.49
CA VAL A 140 12.96 -2.75 -4.45
C VAL A 140 14.27 -2.17 -3.94
N TYR A 141 14.78 -1.15 -4.61
CA TYR A 141 16.08 -0.54 -4.30
C TYR A 141 15.95 0.55 -3.24
N LEU A 142 17.01 0.73 -2.48
CA LEU A 142 17.16 1.79 -1.48
C LEU A 142 18.19 2.81 -1.98
N HIS A 143 17.87 4.07 -1.90
CA HIS A 143 18.87 5.12 -2.05
C HIS A 143 19.75 5.21 -0.78
N SER A 144 20.91 5.84 -0.88
CA SER A 144 21.93 5.89 0.19
C SER A 144 21.35 6.32 1.53
N LYS A 145 20.60 7.41 1.56
CA LYS A 145 20.00 7.94 2.79
C LYS A 145 19.02 6.95 3.44
N ALA A 146 18.15 6.31 2.67
CA ALA A 146 17.20 5.32 3.19
C ALA A 146 17.93 4.10 3.78
N LEU A 147 19.01 3.67 3.15
CA LEU A 147 19.84 2.58 3.62
C LEU A 147 20.55 2.94 4.93
N ASP A 148 21.15 4.14 5.02
CA ASP A 148 21.89 4.57 6.21
C ASP A 148 20.95 4.73 7.42
N GLU A 149 19.78 5.31 7.24
CA GLU A 149 18.77 5.43 8.29
C GLU A 149 18.22 4.05 8.71
N LEU A 150 18.04 3.13 7.78
CA LEU A 150 17.66 1.76 8.08
C LEU A 150 18.76 1.05 8.90
N ARG A 151 20.01 1.17 8.50
CA ARG A 151 21.17 0.63 9.25
C ARG A 151 21.23 1.17 10.68
N ARG A 152 21.03 2.49 10.83
CA ARG A 152 21.00 3.13 12.14
C ARG A 152 19.86 2.60 13.00
N TYR A 153 18.64 2.50 12.45
CA TYR A 153 17.50 1.90 13.15
C TYR A 153 17.80 0.47 13.61
N LEU A 154 18.36 -0.36 12.74
CA LEU A 154 18.67 -1.76 13.06
C LEU A 154 19.70 -1.90 14.19
N ARG A 155 20.72 -1.05 14.21
CA ARG A 155 21.79 -1.09 15.21
C ARG A 155 21.41 -0.49 16.56
N GLU A 156 20.56 0.52 16.57
CA GLU A 156 20.25 1.32 17.75
C GLU A 156 18.80 1.08 18.22
N SER A 157 17.86 1.70 17.54
CA SER A 157 16.48 1.80 18.02
C SER A 157 15.74 0.47 18.01
N ARG A 158 15.96 -0.39 17.00
CA ARG A 158 15.31 -1.70 16.97
C ARG A 158 15.77 -2.56 18.16
N ILE A 159 17.05 -2.55 18.50
CA ILE A 159 17.59 -3.30 19.64
C ILE A 159 16.95 -2.81 20.94
N ALA A 160 16.84 -1.49 21.12
CA ALA A 160 16.19 -0.90 22.28
C ALA A 160 14.70 -1.27 22.38
N LEU A 161 13.96 -1.25 21.24
CA LEU A 161 12.55 -1.59 21.18
C LEU A 161 12.27 -3.09 21.40
N LEU A 162 13.19 -3.97 21.02
CA LEU A 162 13.04 -5.42 21.23
C LEU A 162 13.03 -5.79 22.73
N GLY A 163 13.76 -5.06 23.57
CA GLY A 163 13.91 -5.40 24.98
C GLY A 163 14.37 -6.86 25.15
N HIS A 164 13.53 -7.70 25.73
CA HIS A 164 13.83 -9.13 25.95
C HIS A 164 13.48 -10.03 24.75
N ARG A 165 12.77 -9.54 23.72
CA ARG A 165 12.31 -10.32 22.55
C ARG A 165 13.34 -10.39 21.44
N ARG A 166 14.57 -10.78 21.75
CA ARG A 166 15.71 -10.78 20.79
C ARG A 166 15.56 -11.74 19.61
N THR A 167 14.62 -12.68 19.66
CA THR A 167 14.36 -13.65 18.58
C THR A 167 13.35 -13.16 17.54
N GLU A 168 12.72 -11.98 17.74
CA GLU A 168 11.75 -11.46 16.78
C GLU A 168 12.44 -11.12 15.43
N GLN A 169 11.91 -11.70 14.35
CA GLN A 169 12.47 -11.55 13.00
C GLN A 169 11.88 -10.36 12.23
N ALA A 170 10.77 -9.79 12.71
CA ALA A 170 10.16 -8.63 12.06
C ALA A 170 11.13 -7.47 11.91
N LEU A 171 11.18 -6.87 10.73
CA LEU A 171 12.01 -5.70 10.47
C LEU A 171 11.58 -4.54 11.39
N PHE A 172 10.28 -4.25 11.45
CA PHE A 172 9.72 -3.20 12.28
C PHE A 172 8.93 -3.76 13.45
N VAL A 173 9.26 -3.26 14.65
CA VAL A 173 8.65 -3.70 15.91
C VAL A 173 7.99 -2.52 16.64
N ASN A 174 6.96 -2.82 17.43
CA ASN A 174 6.30 -1.87 18.32
C ASN A 174 7.10 -1.70 19.64
N HIS A 175 6.60 -0.89 20.57
CA HIS A 175 7.21 -0.67 21.89
C HIS A 175 7.24 -1.94 22.77
N ARG A 176 6.54 -3.01 22.39
CA ARG A 176 6.55 -4.32 23.08
C ARG A 176 7.50 -5.32 22.42
N GLY A 177 8.25 -4.90 21.40
CA GLY A 177 9.13 -5.78 20.62
C GLY A 177 8.39 -6.72 19.68
N GLU A 178 7.13 -6.46 19.35
CA GLU A 178 6.30 -7.28 18.46
C GLU A 178 6.17 -6.63 17.07
N ARG A 179 5.93 -7.44 16.05
CA ARG A 179 5.69 -6.96 14.68
C ARG A 179 4.63 -5.85 14.61
N LEU A 180 4.91 -4.80 13.89
CA LEU A 180 3.96 -3.71 13.63
C LEU A 180 2.77 -4.17 12.79
N THR A 181 1.60 -3.61 13.09
CA THR A 181 0.38 -3.80 12.29
C THR A 181 0.22 -2.71 11.23
N ARG A 182 -0.53 -3.01 10.16
CA ARG A 182 -0.90 -2.00 9.15
C ARG A 182 -1.60 -0.79 9.77
N GLN A 183 -2.47 -1.03 10.74
CA GLN A 183 -3.22 0.04 11.42
C GLN A 183 -2.27 0.99 12.19
N TRP A 184 -1.19 0.45 12.79
CA TRP A 184 -0.21 1.28 13.48
C TRP A 184 0.53 2.21 12.52
N VAL A 185 0.89 1.74 11.32
CA VAL A 185 1.51 2.59 10.29
C VAL A 185 0.58 3.75 9.87
N TRP A 186 -0.73 3.52 9.78
CA TRP A 186 -1.70 4.59 9.55
C TRP A 186 -1.69 5.64 10.67
N THR A 187 -1.64 5.18 11.92
CA THR A 187 -1.55 6.06 13.09
C THR A 187 -0.27 6.90 13.06
N ILE A 188 0.87 6.29 12.76
CA ILE A 188 2.15 6.98 12.58
C ILE A 188 2.02 8.11 11.56
N LEU A 189 1.58 7.79 10.35
CA LEU A 189 1.43 8.78 9.27
C LEU A 189 0.53 9.93 9.68
N LYS A 190 -0.63 9.65 10.24
CA LYS A 190 -1.58 10.67 10.70
C LYS A 190 -0.97 11.59 11.77
N THR A 191 -0.27 11.00 12.73
CA THR A 191 0.37 11.75 13.82
C THR A 191 1.44 12.69 13.30
N TYR A 192 2.33 12.21 12.43
CA TYR A 192 3.42 13.04 11.89
C TYR A 192 2.93 14.05 10.86
N ALA A 193 1.92 13.75 10.06
CA ALA A 193 1.27 14.72 9.18
C ALA A 193 0.69 15.89 9.97
N GLN A 194 -0.02 15.59 11.05
CA GLN A 194 -0.61 16.60 11.92
C GLN A 194 0.47 17.48 12.58
N ARG A 195 1.57 16.89 13.05
CA ARG A 195 2.71 17.62 13.62
C ARG A 195 3.47 18.46 12.59
N ALA A 196 3.48 18.03 11.34
CA ALA A 196 4.12 18.72 10.23
C ALA A 196 3.24 19.82 9.60
N GLY A 197 1.99 19.99 10.06
CA GLY A 197 1.04 20.93 9.46
C GLY A 197 0.52 20.47 8.08
N ILE A 198 0.61 19.19 7.76
CA ILE A 198 0.17 18.57 6.51
C ILE A 198 -1.23 17.97 6.71
N ASP A 199 -2.03 17.87 5.63
CA ASP A 199 -3.36 17.23 5.68
C ASP A 199 -3.27 15.86 6.39
N PRO A 200 -3.92 15.67 7.56
CA PRO A 200 -3.84 14.41 8.32
C PRO A 200 -4.55 13.22 7.64
N ASN A 201 -5.24 13.45 6.52
CA ASN A 201 -5.87 12.40 5.73
C ASN A 201 -4.90 11.68 4.78
N ILE A 202 -3.59 11.93 4.91
CA ILE A 202 -2.59 11.16 4.18
C ILE A 202 -2.57 9.69 4.63
N THR A 203 -2.23 8.83 3.70
CA THR A 203 -2.23 7.38 3.89
C THR A 203 -0.95 6.76 3.33
N PRO A 204 -0.63 5.50 3.64
CA PRO A 204 0.46 4.80 2.96
C PRO A 204 0.29 4.78 1.42
N HIS A 205 -0.95 4.76 0.94
CA HIS A 205 -1.25 4.88 -0.50
C HIS A 205 -0.91 6.27 -1.04
N THR A 206 -1.08 7.32 -0.24
CA THR A 206 -0.69 8.69 -0.61
C THR A 206 0.82 8.78 -0.83
N LEU A 207 1.65 8.25 0.10
CA LEU A 207 3.11 8.22 -0.07
C LEU A 207 3.55 7.39 -1.28
N ARG A 208 2.94 6.23 -1.49
CA ARG A 208 3.21 5.41 -2.68
C ARG A 208 2.80 6.13 -3.97
N HIS A 209 1.71 6.88 -3.96
CA HIS A 209 1.29 7.67 -5.12
C HIS A 209 2.23 8.86 -5.36
N SER A 210 2.68 9.53 -4.29
CA SER A 210 3.71 10.59 -4.37
C SER A 210 5.01 10.03 -4.96
N PHE A 211 5.49 8.87 -4.50
CA PHE A 211 6.64 8.19 -5.08
C PHE A 211 6.49 7.99 -6.59
N ALA A 212 5.37 7.42 -7.04
CA ALA A 212 5.12 7.18 -8.45
C ALA A 212 5.07 8.48 -9.27
N THR A 213 4.38 9.50 -8.73
CA THR A 213 4.21 10.80 -9.39
C THR A 213 5.54 11.53 -9.53
N HIS A 214 6.34 11.57 -8.46
CA HIS A 214 7.64 12.25 -8.48
C HIS A 214 8.64 11.56 -9.41
N LEU A 215 8.67 10.22 -9.45
CA LEU A 215 9.50 9.52 -10.43
C LEU A 215 9.12 9.88 -11.86
N LEU A 216 7.82 9.94 -12.18
CA LEU A 216 7.34 10.33 -13.51
C LEU A 216 7.68 11.78 -13.83
N GLN A 217 7.51 12.70 -12.88
CA GLN A 217 7.86 14.12 -13.03
C GLN A 217 9.36 14.31 -13.25
N ASN A 218 10.20 13.45 -12.64
CA ASN A 218 11.65 13.45 -12.78
C ASN A 218 12.14 12.60 -13.97
N GLY A 219 11.24 12.26 -14.90
CA GLY A 219 11.59 11.68 -16.20
C GLY A 219 11.63 10.15 -16.25
N ALA A 220 11.26 9.43 -15.19
CA ALA A 220 11.13 7.98 -15.26
C ALA A 220 9.99 7.58 -16.22
N SER A 221 10.19 6.56 -17.02
CA SER A 221 9.13 6.05 -17.89
C SER A 221 8.02 5.38 -17.06
N LEU A 222 6.78 5.49 -17.54
CA LEU A 222 5.62 4.82 -16.89
C LEU A 222 5.86 3.32 -16.70
N ARG A 223 6.53 2.67 -17.66
CA ARG A 223 6.86 1.25 -17.59
C ARG A 223 7.76 0.94 -16.40
N HIS A 224 8.83 1.71 -16.19
CA HIS A 224 9.74 1.52 -15.04
C HIS A 224 9.03 1.74 -13.71
N VAL A 225 8.17 2.76 -13.61
CA VAL A 225 7.38 2.99 -12.41
C VAL A 225 6.42 1.83 -12.13
N GLN A 226 5.81 1.25 -13.17
CA GLN A 226 4.96 0.06 -13.03
C GLN A 226 5.75 -1.16 -12.55
N GLU A 227 6.95 -1.38 -13.07
CA GLU A 227 7.85 -2.48 -12.64
C GLU A 227 8.26 -2.31 -11.17
N LEU A 228 8.71 -1.12 -10.76
CA LEU A 228 9.04 -0.79 -9.37
C LEU A 228 7.85 -1.03 -8.42
N LEU A 229 6.67 -0.64 -8.84
CA LEU A 229 5.45 -0.81 -8.05
C LEU A 229 4.91 -2.24 -8.04
N GLY A 230 5.38 -3.13 -8.90
CA GLY A 230 4.89 -4.51 -9.01
C GLY A 230 3.42 -4.57 -9.43
N HIS A 231 3.04 -3.83 -10.48
CA HIS A 231 1.73 -3.92 -11.09
C HIS A 231 1.68 -5.15 -12.02
N SER A 232 0.81 -6.11 -11.72
CA SER A 232 0.73 -7.44 -12.33
C SER A 232 0.14 -7.49 -13.74
N SER A 233 0.01 -6.39 -14.44
CA SER A 233 -0.62 -6.33 -15.77
C SER A 233 0.38 -5.99 -16.87
N ILE A 234 1.40 -6.79 -17.03
CA ILE A 234 2.03 -7.07 -18.33
C ILE A 234 2.57 -8.51 -18.21
N SER A 235 1.88 -9.41 -18.88
CA SER A 235 2.28 -10.80 -19.07
C SER A 235 3.60 -10.87 -19.84
N THR A 236 4.44 -11.85 -19.50
CA THR A 236 5.70 -12.25 -20.12
C THR A 236 6.96 -11.54 -19.68
N THR A 237 7.55 -11.97 -18.56
CA THR A 237 8.98 -11.74 -18.36
C THR A 237 9.61 -12.83 -17.48
N GLN A 238 9.64 -14.06 -17.92
CA GLN A 238 10.48 -15.10 -17.31
C GLN A 238 11.90 -15.15 -17.86
N VAL A 239 12.29 -14.32 -18.84
CA VAL A 239 13.57 -14.42 -19.55
C VAL A 239 14.56 -13.26 -19.30
N TYR A 240 14.15 -12.16 -18.63
CA TYR A 240 14.99 -10.94 -18.52
C TYR A 240 15.40 -10.55 -17.12
N THR A 241 15.33 -11.45 -16.13
CA THR A 241 15.53 -11.12 -14.71
C THR A 241 16.92 -10.56 -14.36
N HIS A 242 17.96 -10.88 -15.09
CA HIS A 242 19.33 -10.42 -14.78
C HIS A 242 19.79 -9.13 -15.49
N LEU A 243 19.29 -8.84 -16.68
CA LEU A 243 19.64 -7.63 -17.43
C LEU A 243 18.77 -6.43 -17.06
N THR A 244 17.54 -6.65 -16.63
CA THR A 244 16.57 -5.63 -16.27
C THR A 244 16.88 -4.94 -14.94
N ASN A 245 17.45 -5.66 -13.97
CA ASN A 245 17.72 -5.13 -12.63
C ASN A 245 18.72 -3.97 -12.60
N GLY A 246 19.79 -4.03 -13.39
CA GLY A 246 20.78 -2.94 -13.46
C GLY A 246 20.20 -1.65 -14.04
N TYR A 247 19.39 -1.76 -15.07
CA TYR A 247 18.76 -0.62 -15.72
C TYR A 247 17.69 0.04 -14.84
N VAL A 248 16.84 -0.75 -14.19
CA VAL A 248 15.82 -0.25 -13.25
C VAL A 248 16.47 0.45 -12.06
N LYS A 249 17.59 -0.07 -11.54
CA LYS A 249 18.38 0.56 -10.47
C LYS A 249 18.93 1.93 -10.92
N GLN A 250 19.44 2.04 -12.14
CA GLN A 250 19.96 3.31 -12.69
C GLN A 250 18.85 4.34 -12.88
N GLU A 251 17.72 3.94 -13.45
CA GLU A 251 16.58 4.83 -13.64
C GLU A 251 15.97 5.29 -12.32
N TYR A 252 15.92 4.42 -11.32
CA TYR A 252 15.53 4.79 -9.96
C TYR A 252 16.49 5.84 -9.39
N ALA A 253 17.80 5.60 -9.47
CA ALA A 253 18.81 6.53 -8.93
C ALA A 253 18.80 7.90 -9.62
N LYS A 254 18.44 7.98 -10.92
CA LYS A 254 18.32 9.25 -11.65
C LYS A 254 17.05 10.03 -11.32
N SER A 255 15.96 9.33 -11.04
CA SER A 255 14.61 9.92 -11.02
C SER A 255 14.02 10.06 -9.61
N HIS A 256 14.60 9.39 -8.60
CA HIS A 256 14.09 9.50 -7.24
C HIS A 256 14.61 10.78 -6.57
N PRO A 257 13.74 11.67 -6.02
CA PRO A 257 14.15 12.99 -5.50
C PRO A 257 15.16 12.96 -4.36
N ARG A 258 15.34 11.80 -3.72
CA ARG A 258 16.23 11.61 -2.55
C ARG A 258 17.36 10.61 -2.82
N ALA A 259 17.54 10.16 -4.07
CA ALA A 259 18.62 9.27 -4.46
C ALA A 259 19.96 10.00 -4.62
#